data_569a8e0685c43ea06b0041fb26822066
#
_entry.id   569a8e0685c43ea06b0041fb26822066
#
_cell.length_a   1.000
_cell.length_b   1.000
_cell.length_c   1.000
_cell.angle_alpha   90.00
_cell.angle_beta   90.00
_cell.angle_gamma   90.00
#
_symmetry.space_group_name_H-M   'P 1'
#
loop_
_entity.id
_entity.type
_entity.pdbx_description
1 polymer ?
#
loop_
_entity_poly.entity_id
_entity_poly.type
_entity_poly.pdbx_seq_one_letter_code
_entity_poly.pdbx_strand_id
1 'polypeptide(L)'
;MNAPVLVLDGPPGAGKTSLLARMVCALADDTLWFTEPNARLSCGLAAPVHPSPAGHTLWFLRHELDKSRAMRRLACDPDTRLLISDRNHLGVLAYCYATRAEDSLPYRTARDFYARRIAPELPETVLTAILLVSPDQSLTRRGNVAELPRWKQWFDEGLLERLHRFYTDIAPSLCPTPPTVINTDGATPETVLAQVAGVLADAGLDQTARRLTSATARAPRPPLDPQFADTYAQLGGLEAFGHPFTPAIAHRGGTVQLCQLGALHRDPAGHTRLWNPLAAPVRRAA
;
A
#
# COMPACT_ATOMS: atom_id res chain seq x y z
N MET A 1 -23.42 -3.32 -6.97
CA MET A 1 -22.09 -3.62 -7.54
C MET A 1 -21.08 -3.59 -6.40
N ASN A 2 -20.12 -4.52 -6.39
CA ASN A 2 -19.06 -4.53 -5.40
C ASN A 2 -18.11 -3.34 -5.61
N ALA A 3 -17.58 -2.78 -4.52
CA ALA A 3 -16.59 -1.72 -4.61
C ALA A 3 -15.31 -2.22 -5.31
N PRO A 4 -14.76 -1.51 -6.30
CA PRO A 4 -13.49 -1.87 -6.90
C PRO A 4 -12.32 -1.68 -5.94
N VAL A 5 -11.23 -2.38 -6.22
CA VAL A 5 -9.95 -2.24 -5.51
C VAL A 5 -8.95 -1.56 -6.43
N LEU A 6 -8.41 -0.43 -6.00
CA LEU A 6 -7.25 0.20 -6.64
C LEU A 6 -5.98 -0.23 -5.93
N VAL A 7 -5.09 -0.87 -6.64
CA VAL A 7 -3.75 -1.23 -6.18
C VAL A 7 -2.74 -0.21 -6.70
N LEU A 8 -1.95 0.34 -5.80
CA LEU A 8 -0.78 1.18 -6.12
C LEU A 8 0.47 0.32 -5.93
N ASP A 9 1.12 -0.09 -6.99
CA ASP A 9 2.35 -0.89 -6.90
C ASP A 9 3.50 -0.27 -7.73
N GLY A 10 4.70 -0.82 -7.62
CA GLY A 10 5.89 -0.31 -8.30
C GLY A 10 7.13 -0.29 -7.43
N PRO A 11 8.31 0.02 -7.98
CA PRO A 11 9.59 0.03 -7.26
C PRO A 11 9.64 1.05 -6.11
N PRO A 12 10.62 0.94 -5.20
CA PRO A 12 10.88 1.96 -4.18
C PRO A 12 11.13 3.34 -4.81
N GLY A 13 10.72 4.42 -4.13
CA GLY A 13 10.91 5.79 -4.64
C GLY A 13 9.91 6.25 -5.71
N ALA A 14 9.01 5.39 -6.18
CA ALA A 14 7.99 5.73 -7.18
C ALA A 14 6.86 6.66 -6.66
N GLY A 15 6.82 6.98 -5.36
CA GLY A 15 5.85 7.92 -4.81
C GLY A 15 4.52 7.31 -4.33
N LYS A 16 4.39 5.99 -4.25
CA LYS A 16 3.15 5.28 -3.84
C LYS A 16 2.56 5.80 -2.52
N THR A 17 3.36 5.85 -1.46
CA THR A 17 2.88 6.28 -0.13
C THR A 17 2.47 7.76 -0.12
N SER A 18 3.17 8.61 -0.88
CA SER A 18 2.79 10.01 -1.04
C SER A 18 1.46 10.16 -1.78
N LEU A 19 1.24 9.34 -2.81
CA LEU A 19 -0.01 9.27 -3.55
C LEU A 19 -1.15 8.74 -2.67
N LEU A 20 -0.93 7.63 -1.96
CA LEU A 20 -1.89 7.08 -1.00
C LEU A 20 -2.32 8.14 0.02
N ALA A 21 -1.36 8.89 0.61
CA ALA A 21 -1.67 9.93 1.57
C ALA A 21 -2.58 11.01 1.00
N ARG A 22 -2.37 11.43 -0.25
CA ARG A 22 -3.24 12.39 -0.94
C ARG A 22 -4.63 11.81 -1.18
N MET A 23 -4.70 10.57 -1.65
CA MET A 23 -5.96 9.87 -1.89
C MET A 23 -6.78 9.72 -0.60
N VAL A 24 -6.14 9.30 0.48
CA VAL A 24 -6.78 9.16 1.79
C VAL A 24 -7.34 10.51 2.27
N CYS A 25 -6.59 11.60 2.11
CA CYS A 25 -7.09 12.93 2.48
C CYS A 25 -8.30 13.38 1.67
N ALA A 26 -8.36 13.02 0.38
CA ALA A 26 -9.43 13.43 -0.52
C ALA A 26 -10.68 12.55 -0.43
N LEU A 27 -10.52 11.28 -0.02
CA LEU A 27 -11.53 10.23 -0.19
C LEU A 27 -11.87 9.48 1.10
N ALA A 28 -11.52 10.01 2.28
CA ALA A 28 -11.60 9.27 3.56
C ALA A 28 -12.99 8.74 3.92
N ASP A 29 -14.07 9.42 3.52
CA ASP A 29 -15.43 9.12 4.02
C ASP A 29 -15.98 7.78 3.53
N ASP A 30 -15.73 7.43 2.27
CA ASP A 30 -16.30 6.28 1.57
C ASP A 30 -15.25 5.30 1.03
N THR A 31 -14.02 5.43 1.51
CA THR A 31 -12.87 4.63 1.08
C THR A 31 -12.24 3.90 2.25
N LEU A 32 -11.84 2.65 2.03
CA LEU A 32 -10.96 1.92 2.94
C LEU A 32 -9.61 1.74 2.28
N TRP A 33 -8.55 1.77 3.07
CA TRP A 33 -7.19 1.57 2.54
C TRP A 33 -6.40 0.58 3.37
N PHE A 34 -5.50 -0.11 2.68
CA PHE A 34 -4.56 -1.08 3.23
C PHE A 34 -3.16 -0.52 3.03
N THR A 35 -2.43 -0.34 4.11
CA THR A 35 -1.01 0.05 4.07
C THR A 35 -0.14 -1.14 3.70
N GLU A 36 1.10 -0.88 3.26
CA GLU A 36 2.09 -1.93 3.08
C GLU A 36 2.27 -2.74 4.38
N PRO A 37 2.32 -4.08 4.32
CA PRO A 37 2.51 -4.91 5.50
C PRO A 37 3.82 -4.57 6.21
N ASN A 38 3.75 -4.37 7.52
CA ASN A 38 4.91 -4.14 8.37
C ASN A 38 4.95 -5.22 9.47
N ALA A 39 5.98 -6.05 9.46
CA ALA A 39 6.13 -7.14 10.42
C ALA A 39 6.17 -6.67 11.89
N ARG A 40 6.57 -5.41 12.14
CA ARG A 40 6.57 -4.82 13.49
C ARG A 40 5.19 -4.37 13.95
N LEU A 41 4.31 -4.05 13.00
CA LEU A 41 2.94 -3.59 13.25
C LEU A 41 1.93 -4.65 12.82
N SER A 42 2.30 -5.92 12.82
CA SER A 42 1.53 -7.00 12.23
C SER A 42 0.08 -7.02 12.69
N CYS A 43 -0.78 -6.67 11.75
CA CYS A 43 -2.21 -6.71 11.92
C CYS A 43 -2.71 -8.13 11.62
N GLY A 44 -2.70 -9.01 12.58
CA GLY A 44 -3.37 -10.30 12.49
C GLY A 44 -2.50 -11.54 12.22
N LEU A 45 -1.28 -11.41 11.73
CA LEU A 45 -0.31 -12.50 11.64
C LEU A 45 0.84 -12.25 12.61
N ALA A 46 1.14 -13.21 13.48
CA ALA A 46 2.34 -13.15 14.30
C ALA A 46 3.59 -13.06 13.40
N ALA A 47 4.53 -12.18 13.76
CA ALA A 47 5.83 -12.14 13.10
C ALA A 47 6.50 -13.52 13.21
N PRO A 48 7.27 -13.96 12.19
CA PRO A 48 7.96 -15.26 12.25
C PRO A 48 8.91 -15.29 13.45
N VAL A 49 8.79 -16.32 14.28
CA VAL A 49 9.58 -16.49 15.52
C VAL A 49 11.09 -16.66 15.22
N HIS A 50 11.41 -17.22 14.05
CA HIS A 50 12.77 -17.32 13.51
C HIS A 50 12.76 -16.90 12.05
N PRO A 51 13.09 -15.66 11.75
CA PRO A 51 13.01 -15.13 10.39
C PRO A 51 14.20 -15.61 9.56
N SER A 52 14.08 -16.81 8.97
CA SER A 52 14.86 -17.05 7.77
C SER A 52 14.34 -16.12 6.65
N PRO A 53 15.17 -15.70 5.69
CA PRO A 53 14.73 -14.89 4.57
C PRO A 53 13.51 -15.47 3.83
N ALA A 54 13.50 -16.80 3.62
CA ALA A 54 12.38 -17.51 3.02
C ALA A 54 11.12 -17.49 3.91
N GLY A 55 11.27 -17.66 5.23
CA GLY A 55 10.17 -17.58 6.21
C GLY A 55 9.55 -16.18 6.26
N HIS A 56 10.38 -15.15 6.19
CA HIS A 56 9.93 -13.76 6.13
C HIS A 56 9.12 -13.47 4.86
N THR A 57 9.61 -13.92 3.70
CA THR A 57 8.88 -13.80 2.43
C THR A 57 7.54 -14.56 2.46
N LEU A 58 7.52 -15.77 3.02
CA LEU A 58 6.27 -16.54 3.17
C LEU A 58 5.27 -15.84 4.10
N TRP A 59 5.74 -15.15 5.13
CA TRP A 59 4.90 -14.33 5.99
C TRP A 59 4.20 -13.21 5.18
N PHE A 60 4.94 -12.50 4.31
CA PHE A 60 4.34 -11.49 3.43
C PHE A 60 3.32 -12.09 2.46
N LEU A 61 3.60 -13.25 1.85
CA LEU A 61 2.64 -13.92 0.96
C LEU A 61 1.35 -14.32 1.70
N ARG A 62 1.45 -14.81 2.94
CA ARG A 62 0.29 -15.12 3.78
C ARG A 62 -0.50 -13.86 4.13
N HIS A 63 0.18 -12.77 4.45
CA HIS A 63 -0.46 -11.49 4.70
C HIS A 63 -1.22 -10.99 3.46
N GLU A 64 -0.63 -11.11 2.26
CA GLU A 64 -1.30 -10.75 1.00
C GLU A 64 -2.53 -11.63 0.73
N LEU A 65 -2.49 -12.90 1.09
CA LEU A 65 -3.65 -13.79 1.02
C LEU A 65 -4.78 -13.29 1.94
N ASP A 66 -4.48 -13.00 3.20
CA ASP A 66 -5.47 -12.50 4.16
C ASP A 66 -6.00 -11.12 3.76
N LYS A 67 -5.15 -10.26 3.21
CA LYS A 67 -5.53 -8.96 2.64
C LYS A 67 -6.48 -9.13 1.45
N SER A 68 -6.21 -10.04 0.53
CA SER A 68 -7.08 -10.33 -0.62
C SER A 68 -8.47 -10.80 -0.17
N ARG A 69 -8.55 -11.69 0.81
CA ARG A 69 -9.81 -12.14 1.41
C ARG A 69 -10.58 -11.01 2.10
N ALA A 70 -9.86 -10.17 2.84
CA ALA A 70 -10.46 -8.99 3.49
C ALA A 70 -10.99 -7.99 2.46
N MET A 71 -10.23 -7.70 1.41
CA MET A 71 -10.67 -6.80 0.33
C MET A 71 -11.91 -7.36 -0.37
N ARG A 72 -11.94 -8.66 -0.70
CA ARG A 72 -13.12 -9.30 -1.31
C ARG A 72 -14.37 -9.20 -0.43
N ARG A 73 -14.20 -9.38 0.89
CA ARG A 73 -15.29 -9.24 1.85
C ARG A 73 -15.76 -7.78 1.97
N LEU A 74 -14.82 -6.84 2.08
CA LEU A 74 -15.11 -5.42 2.29
C LEU A 74 -15.61 -4.73 1.02
N ALA A 75 -15.31 -5.27 -0.16
CA ALA A 75 -15.89 -4.79 -1.42
C ALA A 75 -17.42 -4.93 -1.47
N CYS A 76 -17.99 -5.83 -0.67
CA CYS A 76 -19.44 -6.02 -0.55
C CYS A 76 -20.10 -5.08 0.49
N ASP A 77 -19.32 -4.25 1.20
CA ASP A 77 -19.85 -3.29 2.16
C ASP A 77 -20.50 -2.09 1.42
N PRO A 78 -21.82 -1.81 1.62
CA PRO A 78 -22.54 -0.77 0.90
C PRO A 78 -22.01 0.65 1.17
N ASP A 79 -21.35 0.85 2.31
CA ASP A 79 -20.72 2.14 2.68
C ASP A 79 -19.33 2.32 2.07
N THR A 80 -18.82 1.32 1.36
CA THR A 80 -17.51 1.35 0.71
C THR A 80 -17.67 1.57 -0.79
N ARG A 81 -17.12 2.65 -1.32
CA ARG A 81 -17.10 2.95 -2.76
C ARG A 81 -15.80 2.54 -3.44
N LEU A 82 -14.71 2.55 -2.70
CA LEU A 82 -13.38 2.24 -3.19
C LEU A 82 -12.54 1.60 -2.09
N LEU A 83 -11.81 0.55 -2.43
CA LEU A 83 -10.72 0.02 -1.63
C LEU A 83 -9.40 0.44 -2.26
N ILE A 84 -8.43 0.89 -1.46
CA ILE A 84 -7.09 1.26 -1.94
C ILE A 84 -6.07 0.37 -1.24
N SER A 85 -5.17 -0.24 -1.99
CA SER A 85 -4.08 -1.05 -1.46
C SER A 85 -2.72 -0.44 -1.82
N ASP A 86 -1.94 -0.07 -0.81
CA ASP A 86 -0.51 0.20 -0.99
C ASP A 86 0.19 -1.15 -1.10
N ARG A 87 0.61 -1.49 -2.32
CA ARG A 87 1.11 -2.79 -2.78
C ARG A 87 0.08 -3.92 -2.70
N ASN A 88 0.44 -5.00 -3.32
CA ASN A 88 -0.19 -6.31 -3.23
C ASN A 88 0.86 -7.42 -3.41
N HIS A 89 0.42 -8.61 -3.83
CA HIS A 89 1.30 -9.74 -4.12
C HIS A 89 2.42 -9.41 -5.14
N LEU A 90 2.22 -8.43 -6.03
CA LEU A 90 3.26 -8.02 -7.00
C LEU A 90 4.52 -7.53 -6.29
N GLY A 91 4.39 -6.73 -5.23
CA GLY A 91 5.53 -6.25 -4.44
C GLY A 91 6.36 -7.39 -3.86
N VAL A 92 5.70 -8.45 -3.36
CA VAL A 92 6.40 -9.63 -2.82
C VAL A 92 7.06 -10.43 -3.93
N LEU A 93 6.37 -10.64 -5.06
CA LEU A 93 6.92 -11.35 -6.22
C LEU A 93 8.11 -10.59 -6.84
N ALA A 94 8.01 -9.25 -6.93
CA ALA A 94 9.09 -8.39 -7.39
C ALA A 94 10.34 -8.55 -6.51
N TYR A 95 10.16 -8.56 -5.19
CA TYR A 95 11.25 -8.79 -4.26
C TYR A 95 11.91 -10.16 -4.47
N CYS A 96 11.12 -11.24 -4.56
CA CYS A 96 11.63 -12.58 -4.83
C CYS A 96 12.37 -12.70 -6.18
N TYR A 97 11.91 -11.95 -7.19
CA TYR A 97 12.56 -11.90 -8.50
C TYR A 97 13.88 -11.14 -8.46
N ALA A 98 13.92 -10.02 -7.74
CA ALA A 98 15.06 -9.12 -7.74
C ALA A 98 16.18 -9.54 -6.78
N THR A 99 15.87 -10.26 -5.71
CA THR A 99 16.84 -10.74 -4.71
C THR A 99 17.39 -12.12 -5.08
N ARG A 100 18.48 -12.52 -4.41
CA ARG A 100 19.00 -13.90 -4.52
C ARG A 100 18.15 -14.83 -3.65
N ALA A 101 18.16 -16.12 -3.99
CA ALA A 101 17.39 -17.12 -3.25
C ALA A 101 17.82 -17.25 -1.77
N GLU A 102 19.05 -16.84 -1.44
CA GLU A 102 19.53 -16.79 -0.05
C GLU A 102 18.83 -15.68 0.77
N ASP A 103 18.39 -14.61 0.10
CA ASP A 103 17.77 -13.44 0.72
C ASP A 103 16.23 -13.48 0.73
N SER A 104 15.66 -14.46 0.01
CA SER A 104 14.19 -14.57 -0.13
C SER A 104 13.76 -16.00 -0.50
N LEU A 105 12.44 -16.20 -0.57
CA LEU A 105 11.87 -17.38 -1.19
C LEU A 105 12.18 -17.37 -2.71
N PRO A 106 12.56 -18.50 -3.33
CA PRO A 106 12.74 -18.56 -4.78
C PRO A 106 11.51 -18.04 -5.53
N TYR A 107 11.72 -17.18 -6.53
CA TYR A 107 10.63 -16.56 -7.28
C TYR A 107 9.59 -17.57 -7.81
N ARG A 108 10.04 -18.71 -8.33
CA ARG A 108 9.14 -19.76 -8.81
C ARG A 108 8.18 -20.25 -7.72
N THR A 109 8.70 -20.48 -6.51
CA THR A 109 7.90 -20.92 -5.36
C THR A 109 6.90 -19.83 -4.94
N ALA A 110 7.33 -18.58 -4.89
CA ALA A 110 6.45 -17.44 -4.57
C ALA A 110 5.34 -17.28 -5.62
N ARG A 111 5.66 -17.42 -6.90
CA ARG A 111 4.71 -17.39 -8.01
C ARG A 111 3.70 -18.54 -7.95
N ASP A 112 4.15 -19.75 -7.60
CA ASP A 112 3.26 -20.90 -7.42
C ASP A 112 2.32 -20.69 -6.23
N PHE A 113 2.79 -20.09 -5.13
CA PHE A 113 1.94 -19.71 -4.01
C PHE A 113 0.88 -18.69 -4.44
N TYR A 114 1.29 -17.64 -5.16
CA TYR A 114 0.37 -16.66 -5.71
C TYR A 114 -0.72 -17.34 -6.56
N ALA A 115 -0.33 -18.11 -7.57
CA ALA A 115 -1.27 -18.71 -8.52
C ALA A 115 -2.28 -19.65 -7.84
N ARG A 116 -1.84 -20.43 -6.85
CA ARG A 116 -2.69 -21.43 -6.18
C ARG A 116 -3.49 -20.88 -4.99
N ARG A 117 -3.02 -19.85 -4.33
CA ARG A 117 -3.59 -19.40 -3.05
C ARG A 117 -4.12 -17.98 -3.08
N ILE A 118 -3.45 -17.03 -3.73
CA ILE A 118 -3.84 -15.63 -3.73
C ILE A 118 -4.77 -15.30 -4.90
N ALA A 119 -4.41 -15.72 -6.11
CA ALA A 119 -5.18 -15.39 -7.31
C ALA A 119 -6.68 -15.77 -7.23
N PRO A 120 -7.07 -16.94 -6.68
CA PRO A 120 -8.48 -17.29 -6.50
C PRO A 120 -9.24 -16.43 -5.47
N GLU A 121 -8.52 -15.71 -4.62
CA GLU A 121 -9.09 -14.89 -3.54
C GLU A 121 -9.09 -13.39 -3.88
N LEU A 122 -8.60 -13.01 -5.06
CA LEU A 122 -8.64 -11.62 -5.49
C LEU A 122 -10.09 -11.13 -5.63
N PRO A 123 -10.36 -9.85 -5.33
CA PRO A 123 -11.65 -9.23 -5.64
C PRO A 123 -12.00 -9.31 -7.14
N GLU A 124 -13.27 -9.22 -7.46
CA GLU A 124 -13.79 -9.28 -8.84
C GLU A 124 -13.23 -8.15 -9.73
N THR A 125 -13.18 -6.95 -9.17
CA THR A 125 -12.69 -5.75 -9.87
C THR A 125 -11.43 -5.25 -9.18
N VAL A 126 -10.29 -5.50 -9.81
CA VAL A 126 -8.98 -5.00 -9.37
C VAL A 126 -8.40 -4.09 -10.46
N LEU A 127 -8.26 -2.82 -10.13
CA LEU A 127 -7.55 -1.81 -10.93
C LEU A 127 -6.12 -1.73 -10.42
N THR A 128 -5.13 -1.90 -11.28
CA THR A 128 -3.73 -1.83 -10.86
C THR A 128 -3.04 -0.65 -11.55
N ALA A 129 -2.53 0.29 -10.75
CA ALA A 129 -1.65 1.36 -11.19
C ALA A 129 -0.21 1.00 -10.81
N ILE A 130 0.63 0.70 -11.80
CA ILE A 130 2.06 0.46 -11.62
C ILE A 130 2.79 1.79 -11.80
N LEU A 131 3.29 2.34 -10.71
CA LEU A 131 4.09 3.56 -10.74
C LEU A 131 5.54 3.17 -11.01
N LEU A 132 6.04 3.50 -12.20
CA LEU A 132 7.42 3.26 -12.56
C LEU A 132 8.30 4.46 -12.21
N VAL A 133 9.51 4.17 -11.76
CA VAL A 133 10.59 5.13 -11.56
C VAL A 133 11.90 4.47 -11.98
N SER A 134 12.76 5.20 -12.65
CA SER A 134 14.12 4.71 -12.99
C SER A 134 14.96 4.50 -11.72
N PRO A 135 15.96 3.61 -11.75
CA PRO A 135 16.88 3.40 -10.64
C PRO A 135 17.51 4.70 -10.13
N ASP A 136 18.03 5.55 -11.03
CA ASP A 136 18.64 6.83 -10.71
C ASP A 136 17.69 7.79 -9.99
N GLN A 137 16.46 7.94 -10.50
CA GLN A 137 15.45 8.79 -9.88
C GLN A 137 14.97 8.21 -8.55
N SER A 138 14.90 6.89 -8.45
CA SER A 138 14.61 6.22 -7.19
C SER A 138 15.63 6.52 -6.11
N LEU A 139 16.94 6.47 -6.45
CA LEU A 139 18.04 6.82 -5.57
C LEU A 139 17.99 8.29 -5.18
N THR A 140 17.85 9.18 -6.16
CA THR A 140 17.78 10.63 -5.96
C THR A 140 16.64 11.03 -5.01
N ARG A 141 15.44 10.49 -5.21
CA ARG A 141 14.26 10.83 -4.39
C ARG A 141 14.37 10.36 -2.95
N ARG A 142 15.13 9.31 -2.69
CA ARG A 142 15.25 8.73 -1.34
C ARG A 142 16.37 9.36 -0.52
N GLY A 143 17.29 10.05 -1.15
CA GLY A 143 18.31 10.88 -0.49
C GLY A 143 18.91 10.23 0.76
N ASN A 144 18.90 10.94 1.89
CA ASN A 144 19.53 10.52 3.16
C ASN A 144 18.86 9.35 3.89
N VAL A 145 17.81 8.74 3.34
CA VAL A 145 17.21 7.52 3.93
C VAL A 145 18.20 6.35 3.94
N ALA A 146 19.30 6.44 3.18
CA ALA A 146 20.41 5.48 3.19
C ALA A 146 21.07 5.27 4.58
N GLU A 147 20.92 6.21 5.49
CA GLU A 147 21.48 6.12 6.85
C GLU A 147 20.80 5.06 7.73
N LEU A 148 19.58 4.66 7.37
CA LEU A 148 18.86 3.63 8.11
C LEU A 148 19.29 2.23 7.66
N PRO A 149 19.93 1.40 8.51
CA PRO A 149 20.51 0.10 8.13
C PRO A 149 19.53 -0.84 7.41
N ARG A 150 18.26 -0.83 7.78
CA ARG A 150 17.19 -1.64 7.17
C ARG A 150 16.85 -1.28 5.74
N TRP A 151 17.29 -0.11 5.26
CA TRP A 151 16.99 0.39 3.92
C TRP A 151 18.15 0.24 2.95
N LYS A 152 19.35 -0.21 3.41
CA LYS A 152 20.56 -0.30 2.58
C LYS A 152 20.34 -1.06 1.28
N GLN A 153 19.63 -2.19 1.31
CA GLN A 153 19.35 -3.00 0.13
C GLN A 153 18.62 -2.22 -0.97
N TRP A 154 17.80 -1.24 -0.60
CA TRP A 154 17.04 -0.42 -1.55
C TRP A 154 17.87 0.67 -2.22
N PHE A 155 19.18 0.75 -1.89
CA PHE A 155 20.17 1.60 -2.53
C PHE A 155 21.14 0.81 -3.42
N ASP A 156 20.90 -0.49 -3.60
CA ASP A 156 21.60 -1.30 -4.59
C ASP A 156 21.00 -1.05 -5.98
N GLU A 157 21.77 -0.48 -6.87
CA GLU A 157 21.35 -0.12 -8.22
C GLU A 157 20.93 -1.36 -9.03
N GLY A 158 21.70 -2.46 -8.94
CA GLY A 158 21.37 -3.70 -9.62
C GLY A 158 20.08 -4.34 -9.11
N LEU A 159 19.76 -4.18 -7.81
CA LEU A 159 18.46 -4.59 -7.27
C LEU A 159 17.34 -3.72 -7.87
N LEU A 160 17.53 -2.42 -7.94
CA LEU A 160 16.55 -1.48 -8.49
C LEU A 160 16.30 -1.72 -9.99
N GLU A 161 17.34 -2.02 -10.77
CA GLU A 161 17.20 -2.41 -12.18
C GLU A 161 16.38 -3.69 -12.34
N ARG A 162 16.62 -4.72 -11.50
CA ARG A 162 15.85 -5.97 -11.55
C ARG A 162 14.39 -5.73 -11.13
N LEU A 163 14.14 -4.87 -10.13
CA LEU A 163 12.77 -4.47 -9.75
C LEU A 163 12.08 -3.71 -10.89
N HIS A 164 12.77 -2.76 -11.52
CA HIS A 164 12.23 -2.03 -12.66
C HIS A 164 11.84 -2.98 -13.78
N ARG A 165 12.74 -3.91 -14.16
CA ARG A 165 12.46 -4.94 -15.17
C ARG A 165 11.26 -5.82 -14.79
N PHE A 166 11.15 -6.22 -13.52
CA PHE A 166 9.99 -6.99 -13.08
C PHE A 166 8.68 -6.26 -13.34
N TYR A 167 8.60 -4.98 -12.95
CA TYR A 167 7.37 -4.19 -13.11
C TYR A 167 7.06 -3.85 -14.57
N THR A 168 8.07 -3.75 -15.42
CA THR A 168 7.90 -3.49 -16.85
C THR A 168 7.48 -4.76 -17.62
N ASP A 169 8.17 -5.87 -17.41
CA ASP A 169 8.10 -7.02 -18.30
C ASP A 169 7.23 -8.16 -17.74
N ILE A 170 7.16 -8.31 -16.41
CA ILE A 170 6.56 -9.48 -15.76
C ILE A 170 5.24 -9.15 -15.07
N ALA A 171 5.21 -8.10 -14.27
CA ALA A 171 4.04 -7.73 -13.46
C ALA A 171 2.75 -7.57 -14.27
N PRO A 172 2.74 -7.02 -15.50
CA PRO A 172 1.52 -6.92 -16.30
C PRO A 172 0.81 -8.26 -16.52
N SER A 173 1.58 -9.34 -16.70
CA SER A 173 1.04 -10.70 -16.91
C SER A 173 0.49 -11.36 -15.64
N LEU A 174 0.75 -10.78 -14.47
CA LEU A 174 0.31 -11.26 -13.15
C LEU A 174 -0.90 -10.48 -12.61
N CYS A 175 -1.32 -9.44 -13.31
CA CYS A 175 -2.50 -8.66 -12.96
C CYS A 175 -3.78 -9.33 -13.50
N PRO A 176 -4.89 -9.37 -12.73
CA PRO A 176 -6.17 -9.91 -13.21
C PRO A 176 -6.73 -9.16 -14.41
N THR A 177 -6.49 -7.84 -14.47
CA THR A 177 -6.80 -6.96 -15.58
C THR A 177 -5.52 -6.22 -16.00
N PRO A 178 -5.39 -5.82 -17.28
CA PRO A 178 -4.23 -5.04 -17.72
C PRO A 178 -3.99 -3.83 -16.81
N PRO A 179 -2.78 -3.68 -16.24
CA PRO A 179 -2.50 -2.55 -15.37
C PRO A 179 -2.28 -1.27 -16.17
N THR A 180 -2.57 -0.13 -15.55
CA THR A 180 -2.11 1.16 -16.06
C THR A 180 -0.70 1.42 -15.54
N VAL A 181 0.24 1.57 -16.47
CA VAL A 181 1.64 1.89 -16.15
C VAL A 181 1.83 3.41 -16.19
N ILE A 182 2.27 3.97 -15.07
CA ILE A 182 2.47 5.42 -14.90
C ILE A 182 3.96 5.66 -14.69
N ASN A 183 4.63 6.28 -15.68
CA ASN A 183 6.00 6.74 -15.49
C ASN A 183 6.02 7.98 -14.59
N THR A 184 6.77 7.91 -13.51
CA THR A 184 6.88 9.00 -12.54
C THR A 184 8.17 9.80 -12.67
N ASP A 185 9.06 9.44 -13.59
CA ASP A 185 10.30 10.21 -13.86
C ASP A 185 9.93 11.59 -14.41
N GLY A 186 10.45 12.64 -13.75
CA GLY A 186 10.14 14.03 -14.11
C GLY A 186 8.68 14.45 -13.88
N ALA A 187 7.79 13.53 -13.48
CA ALA A 187 6.39 13.86 -13.24
C ALA A 187 6.21 14.55 -11.87
N THR A 188 5.33 15.54 -11.83
CA THR A 188 4.91 16.14 -10.56
C THR A 188 3.92 15.22 -9.85
N PRO A 189 3.80 15.31 -8.51
CA PRO A 189 2.78 14.56 -7.78
C PRO A 189 1.34 14.82 -8.27
N GLU A 190 1.05 16.01 -8.79
CA GLU A 190 -0.23 16.40 -9.36
C GLU A 190 -0.49 15.67 -10.68
N THR A 191 0.52 15.56 -11.53
CA THR A 191 0.43 14.81 -12.80
C THR A 191 0.15 13.33 -12.53
N VAL A 192 0.87 12.71 -11.58
CA VAL A 192 0.64 11.31 -11.20
C VAL A 192 -0.77 11.12 -10.63
N LEU A 193 -1.22 12.04 -9.77
CA LEU A 193 -2.56 12.02 -9.19
C LEU A 193 -3.64 12.10 -10.27
N ALA A 194 -3.46 12.98 -11.26
CA ALA A 194 -4.39 13.12 -12.40
C ALA A 194 -4.47 11.85 -13.25
N GLN A 195 -3.34 11.17 -13.48
CA GLN A 195 -3.32 9.90 -14.22
C GLN A 195 -4.05 8.79 -13.44
N VAL A 196 -3.87 8.70 -12.13
CA VAL A 196 -4.61 7.75 -11.28
C VAL A 196 -6.11 8.09 -11.24
N ALA A 197 -6.46 9.38 -11.21
CA ALA A 197 -7.85 9.79 -11.33
C ALA A 197 -8.47 9.34 -12.68
N GLY A 198 -7.70 9.39 -13.78
CA GLY A 198 -8.08 8.82 -15.06
C GLY A 198 -8.42 7.34 -14.97
N VAL A 199 -7.58 6.53 -14.31
CA VAL A 199 -7.85 5.09 -14.08
C VAL A 199 -9.19 4.87 -13.36
N LEU A 200 -9.51 5.72 -12.38
CA LEU A 200 -10.79 5.64 -11.67
C LEU A 200 -11.97 6.07 -12.55
N ALA A 201 -11.81 7.10 -13.36
CA ALA A 201 -12.84 7.55 -14.29
C ALA A 201 -13.14 6.49 -15.36
N ASP A 202 -12.12 5.88 -15.94
CA ASP A 202 -12.24 4.77 -16.91
C ASP A 202 -12.98 3.55 -16.34
N ALA A 203 -12.90 3.38 -15.01
CA ALA A 203 -13.63 2.35 -14.28
C ALA A 203 -15.05 2.79 -13.84
N GLY A 204 -15.55 3.94 -14.30
CA GLY A 204 -16.87 4.46 -13.97
C GLY A 204 -16.97 5.15 -12.60
N LEU A 205 -15.83 5.51 -11.99
CA LEU A 205 -15.76 6.20 -10.69
C LEU A 205 -15.55 7.72 -10.87
N ASP A 206 -16.29 8.37 -11.77
CA ASP A 206 -16.12 9.78 -12.14
C ASP A 206 -16.18 10.75 -10.96
N GLN A 207 -17.10 10.51 -10.01
CA GLN A 207 -17.23 11.36 -8.83
C GLN A 207 -15.99 11.25 -7.93
N THR A 208 -15.47 10.04 -7.74
CA THR A 208 -14.24 9.77 -6.98
C THR A 208 -13.03 10.41 -7.67
N ALA A 209 -12.94 10.27 -8.99
CA ALA A 209 -11.88 10.88 -9.81
C ALA A 209 -11.89 12.42 -9.69
N ARG A 210 -13.05 13.05 -9.78
CA ARG A 210 -13.21 14.52 -9.61
C ARG A 210 -12.81 14.98 -8.21
N ARG A 211 -13.23 14.28 -7.14
CA ARG A 211 -12.81 14.60 -5.76
C ARG A 211 -11.29 14.53 -5.62
N LEU A 212 -10.67 13.53 -6.23
CA LEU A 212 -9.23 13.34 -6.17
C LEU A 212 -8.47 14.49 -6.84
N THR A 213 -8.89 14.93 -8.03
CA THR A 213 -8.24 16.02 -8.77
C THR A 213 -8.52 17.41 -8.18
N SER A 214 -9.62 17.60 -7.47
CA SER A 214 -9.95 18.86 -6.79
C SER A 214 -9.24 19.02 -5.43
N ALA A 215 -8.61 17.97 -4.92
CA ALA A 215 -7.90 18.01 -3.64
C ALA A 215 -6.65 18.90 -3.76
N THR A 216 -6.60 19.92 -2.89
CA THR A 216 -5.51 20.91 -2.85
C THR A 216 -4.15 20.24 -2.55
N ALA A 217 -3.09 20.74 -3.16
CA ALA A 217 -1.71 20.35 -2.85
C ALA A 217 -1.44 20.51 -1.36
N ARG A 218 -0.81 19.51 -0.76
CA ARG A 218 -0.70 19.37 0.68
C ARG A 218 0.62 19.93 1.21
N ALA A 219 0.55 20.47 2.46
CA ALA A 219 1.74 20.86 3.23
C ALA A 219 2.68 19.66 3.49
N PRO A 220 3.99 19.85 3.41
CA PRO A 220 4.94 18.77 3.70
C PRO A 220 4.87 18.36 5.18
N ARG A 221 4.84 17.07 5.43
CA ARG A 221 5.00 16.40 6.74
C ARG A 221 4.22 17.04 7.89
N PRO A 222 2.92 16.72 8.05
CA PRO A 222 2.16 17.19 9.21
C PRO A 222 2.76 16.59 10.50
N PRO A 223 2.59 17.29 11.64
CA PRO A 223 2.98 16.73 12.93
C PRO A 223 2.11 15.52 13.31
N LEU A 224 2.62 14.69 14.21
CA LEU A 224 1.77 13.71 14.89
C LEU A 224 0.70 14.45 15.69
N ASP A 225 -0.55 14.06 15.46
CA ASP A 225 -1.67 14.64 16.22
C ASP A 225 -1.58 14.16 17.69
N PRO A 226 -1.74 15.07 18.67
CA PRO A 226 -1.63 14.73 20.08
C PRO A 226 -2.52 13.58 20.54
N GLN A 227 -3.70 13.40 19.94
CA GLN A 227 -4.61 12.30 20.27
C GLN A 227 -4.04 10.91 20.01
N PHE A 228 -2.98 10.79 19.20
CA PHE A 228 -2.30 9.53 18.82
C PHE A 228 -0.98 9.34 19.57
N ALA A 229 -0.48 10.33 20.32
CA ALA A 229 0.89 10.34 20.86
C ALA A 229 1.21 9.13 21.71
N ASP A 230 0.32 8.80 22.65
CA ASP A 230 0.54 7.67 23.58
C ASP A 230 0.57 6.32 22.85
N THR A 231 -0.40 6.08 21.97
CA THR A 231 -0.47 4.83 21.19
C THR A 231 0.70 4.72 20.22
N TYR A 232 1.08 5.83 19.57
CA TYR A 232 2.26 5.88 18.72
C TYR A 232 3.53 5.48 19.47
N ALA A 233 3.75 6.05 20.65
CA ALA A 233 4.91 5.74 21.49
C ALA A 233 4.90 4.28 21.96
N GLN A 234 3.76 3.78 22.48
CA GLN A 234 3.58 2.41 22.96
C GLN A 234 3.84 1.35 21.87
N LEU A 235 3.50 1.63 20.64
CA LEU A 235 3.67 0.72 19.51
C LEU A 235 5.03 0.85 18.80
N GLY A 236 5.99 1.59 19.37
CA GLY A 236 7.37 1.69 18.90
C GLY A 236 7.72 2.98 18.17
N GLY A 237 6.82 3.97 18.17
CA GLY A 237 7.09 5.34 17.74
C GLY A 237 7.66 5.46 16.33
N LEU A 238 8.64 6.34 16.18
CA LEU A 238 9.27 6.64 14.90
C LEU A 238 9.87 5.40 14.21
N GLU A 239 10.41 4.48 14.99
CA GLU A 239 11.03 3.27 14.45
C GLU A 239 10.01 2.31 13.82
N ALA A 240 8.81 2.21 14.42
CA ALA A 240 7.76 1.32 13.93
C ALA A 240 6.88 1.96 12.86
N PHE A 241 6.51 3.24 13.03
CA PHE A 241 5.57 3.94 12.16
C PHE A 241 6.22 4.85 11.12
N GLY A 242 7.43 5.34 11.37
CA GLY A 242 7.98 6.46 10.61
C GLY A 242 7.25 7.77 10.90
N HIS A 243 7.51 8.81 10.10
CA HIS A 243 6.86 10.11 10.24
C HIS A 243 5.39 10.09 9.78
N PRO A 244 4.51 10.95 10.36
CA PRO A 244 3.17 11.14 9.83
C PRO A 244 3.18 11.65 8.39
N PHE A 245 2.29 11.11 7.58
CA PHE A 245 2.07 11.50 6.18
C PHE A 245 0.80 12.29 5.98
N THR A 246 -0.18 12.10 6.89
CA THR A 246 -1.45 12.84 6.85
C THR A 246 -1.65 13.64 8.12
N PRO A 247 -2.41 14.76 8.14
CA PRO A 247 -3.02 15.23 9.37
C PRO A 247 -3.93 14.14 9.92
N ALA A 248 -4.45 14.35 11.10
CA ALA A 248 -5.60 13.59 11.57
C ALA A 248 -6.79 13.90 10.65
N ILE A 249 -7.45 12.87 10.15
CA ILE A 249 -8.53 12.96 9.16
C ILE A 249 -9.75 12.25 9.73
N ALA A 250 -10.93 12.88 9.63
CA ALA A 250 -12.19 12.24 9.96
C ALA A 250 -12.40 11.00 9.05
N HIS A 251 -12.79 9.89 9.64
CA HIS A 251 -13.02 8.63 8.92
C HIS A 251 -14.06 7.78 9.64
N ARG A 252 -15.21 7.53 9.01
CA ARG A 252 -16.27 6.64 9.50
C ARG A 252 -16.68 6.89 10.97
N GLY A 253 -16.82 8.15 11.33
CA GLY A 253 -17.19 8.58 12.69
C GLY A 253 -16.04 8.61 13.69
N GLY A 254 -14.83 8.18 13.30
CA GLY A 254 -13.60 8.30 14.07
C GLY A 254 -12.60 9.22 13.41
N THR A 255 -11.33 9.08 13.81
CA THR A 255 -10.21 9.85 13.26
C THR A 255 -9.06 8.90 12.92
N VAL A 256 -8.37 9.17 11.81
CA VAL A 256 -7.22 8.39 11.39
C VAL A 256 -6.04 9.29 11.04
N GLN A 257 -4.83 8.83 11.31
CA GLN A 257 -3.59 9.45 10.85
C GLN A 257 -2.69 8.42 10.20
N LEU A 258 -2.35 8.63 8.92
CA LEU A 258 -1.45 7.78 8.17
C LEU A 258 -0.01 8.18 8.44
N CYS A 259 0.84 7.20 8.72
CA CYS A 259 2.29 7.32 8.87
C CYS A 259 3.00 6.56 7.73
N GLN A 260 4.33 6.67 7.64
CA GLN A 260 5.14 6.04 6.59
C GLN A 260 5.00 4.51 6.53
N LEU A 261 4.82 3.86 7.69
CA LEU A 261 4.87 2.40 7.82
C LEU A 261 3.60 1.81 8.44
N GLY A 262 2.53 2.61 8.59
CA GLY A 262 1.28 2.18 9.18
C GLY A 262 0.32 3.35 9.40
N ALA A 263 -0.79 3.12 10.06
CA ALA A 263 -1.74 4.16 10.41
C ALA A 263 -2.33 3.94 11.79
N LEU A 264 -2.72 5.03 12.44
CA LEU A 264 -3.39 5.04 13.73
C LEU A 264 -4.85 5.44 13.54
N HIS A 265 -5.74 4.81 14.27
CA HIS A 265 -7.16 5.07 14.24
C HIS A 265 -7.68 5.28 15.65
N ARG A 266 -8.47 6.33 15.82
CA ARG A 266 -9.26 6.59 17.02
C ARG A 266 -10.73 6.40 16.70
N ASP A 267 -11.39 5.50 17.41
CA ASP A 267 -12.81 5.21 17.22
C ASP A 267 -13.70 6.31 17.85
N PRO A 268 -15.02 6.30 17.59
CA PRO A 268 -15.95 7.29 18.17
C PRO A 268 -16.01 7.25 19.72
N ALA A 269 -15.64 6.12 20.34
CA ALA A 269 -15.56 5.99 21.80
C ALA A 269 -14.26 6.57 22.39
N GLY A 270 -13.35 7.04 21.51
CA GLY A 270 -12.08 7.64 21.92
C GLY A 270 -10.91 6.66 22.07
N HIS A 271 -11.08 5.36 21.77
CA HIS A 271 -10.01 4.39 21.87
C HIS A 271 -9.10 4.51 20.65
N THR A 272 -7.80 4.65 20.90
CA THR A 272 -6.79 4.73 19.87
C THR A 272 -6.10 3.36 19.69
N ARG A 273 -5.92 2.94 18.44
CA ARG A 273 -5.32 1.66 18.07
C ARG A 273 -4.64 1.74 16.71
N LEU A 274 -3.87 0.69 16.39
CA LEU A 274 -3.39 0.48 15.04
C LEU A 274 -4.58 0.34 14.07
N TRP A 275 -4.54 1.06 12.95
CA TRP A 275 -5.47 0.86 11.86
C TRP A 275 -5.31 -0.55 11.28
N ASN A 276 -6.37 -1.34 11.34
CA ASN A 276 -6.37 -2.70 10.84
C ASN A 276 -7.63 -2.98 10.00
N PRO A 277 -7.61 -2.73 8.70
CA PRO A 277 -8.76 -3.00 7.84
C PRO A 277 -9.06 -4.51 7.68
N LEU A 278 -8.09 -5.41 7.96
CA LEU A 278 -8.33 -6.86 7.91
C LEU A 278 -9.40 -7.30 8.93
N ALA A 279 -9.47 -6.60 10.08
CA ALA A 279 -10.42 -6.85 11.14
C ALA A 279 -11.67 -5.96 11.08
N ALA A 280 -11.82 -5.11 10.05
CA ALA A 280 -12.97 -4.24 9.92
C ALA A 280 -14.26 -5.07 9.74
N PRO A 281 -15.32 -4.77 10.51
CA PRO A 281 -16.61 -5.44 10.31
C PRO A 281 -17.24 -5.00 8.99
N VAL A 282 -17.86 -5.94 8.29
CA VAL A 282 -18.71 -5.63 7.13
C VAL A 282 -20.09 -5.25 7.68
N ARG A 283 -20.56 -4.05 7.35
CA ARG A 283 -21.95 -3.68 7.60
C ARG A 283 -22.83 -4.41 6.58
N ARG A 284 -23.77 -5.21 7.08
CA ARG A 284 -24.78 -5.82 6.20
C ARG A 284 -25.80 -4.74 5.85
N ALA A 285 -26.17 -4.67 4.57
CA ALA A 285 -27.34 -3.88 4.18
C ALA A 285 -28.55 -4.41 4.95
N ALA A 286 -29.27 -3.49 5.60
CA ALA A 286 -30.49 -3.79 6.32
C ALA A 286 -31.61 -4.15 5.35
#